data_3123b3e3d13c1ee1d0d551ab8990cfa1
#
_entry.id   3123b3e3d13c1ee1d0d551ab8990cfa1
#
_cell.length_a   1.000
_cell.length_b   1.000
_cell.length_c   1.000
_cell.angle_alpha   90.00
_cell.angle_beta   90.00
_cell.angle_gamma   90.00
#
_symmetry.space_group_name_H-M   'P 1'
#
loop_
_entity.id
_entity.type
_entity.pdbx_description
1 polymer ?
#
loop_
_entity_poly.entity_id
_entity_poly.type
_entity_poly.pdbx_seq_one_letter_code
_entity_poly.pdbx_strand_id
1 'polypeptide(L)'
;MIGGGVSLNRMYWHDRNREIDLLQTVVKHHPRFAGTPQWFDHDSSFHLEGGDIVNLSGHAVAIGLSSRTESLAIDRLGEGLLWDDGSSITDAYVIEVPQSGNRLHLDAYLSPISGDTFVVDPLLAREARAYHLRRARRRGSVHAEVCNEGLARILGAATGGDPVRLIDFGDSANGPVAFEYGNGAAGILPLAPGNLCVCAENLAANEALVEAGMTVHPVSIQEMTAGFGGPNSLCLPLMREDL
;
A
#
# COMPACT_ATOMS: atom_id res chain seq x y z
N MET A 1 6.39 -7.67 2.53
CA MET A 1 5.99 -9.07 2.26
C MET A 1 4.79 -9.04 1.34
N ILE A 2 4.75 -9.85 0.29
CA ILE A 2 3.68 -9.91 -0.71
C ILE A 2 3.52 -11.36 -1.13
N GLY A 3 2.30 -11.93 -1.11
CA GLY A 3 2.01 -13.24 -1.70
C GLY A 3 2.94 -14.38 -1.27
N GLY A 4 3.33 -14.41 -0.02
CA GLY A 4 4.24 -15.43 0.51
C GLY A 4 5.74 -15.17 0.27
N GLY A 5 6.10 -14.12 -0.44
CA GLY A 5 7.49 -13.75 -0.72
C GLY A 5 7.86 -12.34 -0.24
N VAL A 6 9.06 -11.92 -0.60
CA VAL A 6 9.60 -10.61 -0.23
C VAL A 6 9.95 -9.79 -1.48
N SER A 7 9.76 -8.50 -1.38
CA SER A 7 10.26 -7.52 -2.35
C SER A 7 11.37 -6.72 -1.66
N LEU A 8 12.58 -6.80 -2.18
CA LEU A 8 13.71 -5.97 -1.73
C LEU A 8 13.79 -4.77 -2.68
N ASN A 9 13.26 -3.66 -2.22
CA ASN A 9 12.95 -2.53 -3.07
C ASN A 9 14.15 -1.60 -3.25
N ARG A 10 14.30 -1.01 -4.44
CA ARG A 10 15.26 0.07 -4.66
C ARG A 10 14.63 1.40 -4.24
N MET A 11 15.27 2.08 -3.29
CA MET A 11 14.83 3.38 -2.82
C MET A 11 15.13 4.48 -3.84
N TYR A 12 14.25 5.45 -3.95
CA TYR A 12 14.44 6.65 -4.79
C TYR A 12 15.69 7.43 -4.37
N TRP A 13 15.88 7.66 -3.06
CA TRP A 13 17.09 8.31 -2.56
C TRP A 13 18.24 7.30 -2.43
N HIS A 14 19.33 7.58 -3.14
CA HIS A 14 20.50 6.69 -3.19
C HIS A 14 21.03 6.31 -1.80
N ASP A 15 21.09 7.28 -0.88
CA ASP A 15 21.64 7.06 0.46
C ASP A 15 20.81 6.07 1.29
N ARG A 16 19.50 5.94 0.99
CA ARG A 16 18.60 4.99 1.65
C ARG A 16 18.77 3.55 1.17
N ASN A 17 19.45 3.30 0.07
CA ASN A 17 19.66 1.93 -0.40
C ASN A 17 20.51 1.10 0.58
N ARG A 18 21.31 1.74 1.45
CA ARG A 18 22.00 1.06 2.56
C ARG A 18 21.04 0.39 3.56
N GLU A 19 19.81 0.90 3.70
CA GLU A 19 18.76 0.28 4.52
C GLU A 19 18.38 -1.09 3.94
N ILE A 20 18.38 -1.20 2.62
CA ILE A 20 18.01 -2.44 1.91
C ILE A 20 19.10 -3.50 2.05
N ASP A 21 20.38 -3.12 2.06
CA ASP A 21 21.49 -4.04 2.31
C ASP A 21 21.35 -4.75 3.67
N LEU A 22 20.90 -4.01 4.70
CA LEU A 22 20.62 -4.58 6.02
C LEU A 22 19.42 -5.53 5.97
N LEU A 23 18.32 -5.12 5.32
CA LEU A 23 17.13 -5.96 5.17
C LEU A 23 17.45 -7.23 4.36
N GLN A 24 18.21 -7.11 3.27
CA GLN A 24 18.68 -8.25 2.49
C GLN A 24 19.47 -9.25 3.35
N THR A 25 20.36 -8.73 4.21
CA THR A 25 21.13 -9.57 5.14
C THR A 25 20.20 -10.35 6.07
N VAL A 26 19.16 -9.70 6.60
CA VAL A 26 18.15 -10.36 7.45
C VAL A 26 17.39 -11.43 6.67
N VAL A 27 16.86 -11.08 5.49
CA VAL A 27 16.10 -12.03 4.66
C VAL A 27 16.95 -13.22 4.25
N LYS A 28 18.21 -13.03 3.93
CA LYS A 28 19.13 -14.08 3.48
C LYS A 28 19.58 -15.01 4.59
N HIS A 29 19.74 -14.52 5.82
CA HIS A 29 20.41 -15.26 6.89
C HIS A 29 19.51 -15.61 8.08
N HIS A 30 18.39 -14.94 8.26
CA HIS A 30 17.51 -15.26 9.39
C HIS A 30 16.64 -16.49 9.09
N PRO A 31 16.61 -17.51 9.96
CA PRO A 31 15.92 -18.78 9.70
C PRO A 31 14.43 -18.65 9.31
N ARG A 32 13.75 -17.62 9.80
CA ARG A 32 12.34 -17.35 9.49
C ARG A 32 12.10 -17.06 8.00
N PHE A 33 13.10 -16.59 7.29
CA PHE A 33 13.00 -16.24 5.86
C PHE A 33 13.68 -17.27 4.95
N ALA A 34 14.18 -18.37 5.51
CA ALA A 34 14.82 -19.42 4.71
C ALA A 34 13.86 -19.97 3.66
N GLY A 35 14.24 -19.87 2.39
CA GLY A 35 13.42 -20.33 1.26
C GLY A 35 12.29 -19.36 0.85
N THR A 36 12.19 -18.18 1.46
CA THR A 36 11.21 -17.17 1.04
C THR A 36 11.52 -16.68 -0.37
N PRO A 37 10.56 -16.75 -1.33
CA PRO A 37 10.76 -16.22 -2.67
C PRO A 37 11.03 -14.71 -2.67
N GLN A 38 11.81 -14.25 -3.64
CA GLN A 38 12.08 -12.83 -3.83
C GLN A 38 11.51 -12.36 -5.16
N TRP A 39 10.54 -11.43 -5.11
CA TRP A 39 9.82 -10.95 -6.29
C TRP A 39 10.49 -9.78 -6.99
N PHE A 40 11.25 -8.99 -6.26
CA PHE A 40 11.96 -7.81 -6.78
C PHE A 40 13.31 -7.65 -6.08
N ASP A 41 14.31 -7.17 -6.82
CA ASP A 41 15.67 -6.97 -6.32
C ASP A 41 16.05 -5.48 -6.37
N HIS A 42 16.71 -4.99 -5.33
CA HIS A 42 17.20 -3.62 -5.23
C HIS A 42 18.33 -3.29 -6.21
N ASP A 43 18.96 -4.30 -6.82
CA ASP A 43 19.91 -4.11 -7.92
C ASP A 43 19.23 -3.66 -9.23
N SER A 44 17.90 -3.62 -9.26
CA SER A 44 17.13 -3.03 -10.35
C SER A 44 17.56 -1.60 -10.61
N SER A 45 17.53 -1.16 -11.88
CA SER A 45 17.76 0.23 -12.25
C SER A 45 16.58 1.16 -11.92
N PHE A 46 15.42 0.59 -11.57
CA PHE A 46 14.16 1.30 -11.36
C PHE A 46 13.77 1.32 -9.89
N HIS A 47 13.18 2.45 -9.45
CA HIS A 47 12.78 2.65 -8.06
C HIS A 47 11.42 2.03 -7.78
N LEU A 48 11.32 1.41 -6.61
CA LEU A 48 10.08 0.89 -6.03
C LEU A 48 10.17 1.11 -4.52
N GLU A 49 9.19 1.78 -3.92
CA GLU A 49 9.17 1.99 -2.47
C GLU A 49 7.99 1.28 -1.82
N GLY A 50 8.19 0.78 -0.60
CA GLY A 50 7.24 -0.10 0.09
C GLY A 50 5.89 0.54 0.40
N GLY A 51 5.83 1.86 0.60
CA GLY A 51 4.58 2.60 0.80
C GLY A 51 3.64 2.60 -0.41
N ASP A 52 4.16 2.26 -1.60
CA ASP A 52 3.36 2.07 -2.80
C ASP A 52 2.82 0.64 -2.94
N ILE A 53 3.08 -0.26 -1.99
CA ILE A 53 2.61 -1.64 -2.05
C ILE A 53 1.57 -1.86 -0.96
N VAL A 54 0.31 -2.03 -1.34
CA VAL A 54 -0.82 -2.27 -0.45
C VAL A 54 -1.40 -3.64 -0.73
N ASN A 55 -1.22 -4.60 0.20
CA ASN A 55 -1.87 -5.90 0.11
C ASN A 55 -3.37 -5.72 0.29
N LEU A 56 -4.17 -6.16 -0.67
CA LEU A 56 -5.64 -6.04 -0.66
C LEU A 56 -6.28 -7.31 -0.10
N SER A 57 -5.73 -8.47 -0.46
CA SER A 57 -6.14 -9.78 0.01
C SER A 57 -4.98 -10.78 -0.11
N GLY A 58 -5.18 -12.03 0.27
CA GLY A 58 -4.17 -13.10 0.10
C GLY A 58 -3.79 -13.39 -1.35
N HIS A 59 -4.54 -12.86 -2.32
CA HIS A 59 -4.34 -13.07 -3.75
C HIS A 59 -4.28 -11.79 -4.59
N ALA A 60 -4.49 -10.62 -3.98
CA ALA A 60 -4.49 -9.35 -4.70
C ALA A 60 -3.66 -8.26 -4.03
N VAL A 61 -2.98 -7.45 -4.82
CA VAL A 61 -2.15 -6.33 -4.40
C VAL A 61 -2.45 -5.07 -5.22
N ALA A 62 -2.47 -3.90 -4.56
CA ALA A 62 -2.40 -2.61 -5.24
C ALA A 62 -0.97 -2.06 -5.20
N ILE A 63 -0.53 -1.49 -6.32
CA ILE A 63 0.80 -0.90 -6.48
C ILE A 63 0.64 0.53 -6.95
N GLY A 64 1.15 1.48 -6.18
CA GLY A 64 1.14 2.90 -6.52
C GLY A 64 2.12 3.22 -7.64
N LEU A 65 1.66 3.88 -8.70
CA LEU A 65 2.52 4.57 -9.65
C LEU A 65 2.68 6.01 -9.14
N SER A 66 3.85 6.32 -8.60
CA SER A 66 4.10 7.54 -7.85
C SER A 66 5.38 8.25 -8.28
N SER A 67 5.75 9.33 -7.59
CA SER A 67 7.06 9.94 -7.75
C SER A 67 8.21 9.08 -7.19
N ARG A 68 7.89 8.01 -6.48
CA ARG A 68 8.83 7.10 -5.79
C ARG A 68 8.87 5.70 -6.39
N THR A 69 7.89 5.36 -7.21
CA THR A 69 7.75 4.04 -7.83
C THR A 69 7.49 4.20 -9.33
N GLU A 70 8.39 3.67 -10.11
CA GLU A 70 8.41 3.80 -11.57
C GLU A 70 7.65 2.65 -12.25
N SER A 71 7.03 2.93 -13.40
CA SER A 71 6.26 1.94 -14.16
C SER A 71 7.07 0.69 -14.51
N LEU A 72 8.35 0.85 -14.87
CA LEU A 72 9.22 -0.29 -15.19
C LEU A 72 9.58 -1.14 -13.95
N ALA A 73 9.60 -0.54 -12.75
CA ALA A 73 9.73 -1.29 -11.51
C ALA A 73 8.45 -2.11 -11.22
N ILE A 74 7.29 -1.52 -11.50
CA ILE A 74 5.98 -2.20 -11.39
C ILE A 74 5.90 -3.39 -12.35
N ASP A 75 6.32 -3.24 -13.59
CA ASP A 75 6.38 -4.34 -14.56
C ASP A 75 7.25 -5.49 -14.04
N ARG A 76 8.45 -5.19 -13.53
CA ARG A 76 9.36 -6.18 -12.96
C ARG A 76 8.78 -6.90 -11.75
N LEU A 77 8.15 -6.16 -10.82
CA LEU A 77 7.46 -6.77 -9.68
C LEU A 77 6.29 -7.65 -10.16
N GLY A 78 5.50 -7.16 -11.11
CA GLY A 78 4.39 -7.90 -11.71
C GLY A 78 4.82 -9.18 -12.43
N GLU A 79 5.96 -9.17 -13.10
CA GLU A 79 6.58 -10.36 -13.70
C GLU A 79 6.85 -11.41 -12.62
N GLY A 80 7.48 -11.03 -11.49
CA GLY A 80 7.71 -11.93 -10.37
C GLY A 80 6.41 -12.44 -9.74
N LEU A 81 5.48 -11.54 -9.43
CA LEU A 81 4.25 -11.90 -8.74
C LEU A 81 3.30 -12.76 -9.56
N LEU A 82 3.13 -12.45 -10.85
CA LEU A 82 2.11 -13.10 -11.67
C LEU A 82 2.61 -14.34 -12.41
N TRP A 83 3.93 -14.54 -12.57
CA TRP A 83 4.47 -15.66 -13.34
C TRP A 83 5.16 -16.73 -12.48
N ASP A 84 5.44 -16.46 -11.23
CA ASP A 84 6.05 -17.44 -10.33
C ASP A 84 4.98 -18.30 -9.66
N ASP A 85 5.14 -19.63 -9.73
CA ASP A 85 4.19 -20.58 -9.16
C ASP A 85 4.22 -20.57 -7.60
N GLY A 86 5.24 -19.99 -6.99
CA GLY A 86 5.33 -19.80 -5.53
C GLY A 86 4.58 -18.58 -5.01
N SER A 87 4.08 -17.71 -5.91
CA SER A 87 3.29 -16.54 -5.55
C SER A 87 1.82 -16.88 -5.38
N SER A 88 1.20 -16.39 -4.29
CA SER A 88 -0.27 -16.45 -4.15
C SER A 88 -0.99 -15.35 -4.90
N ILE A 89 -0.28 -14.34 -5.42
CA ILE A 89 -0.89 -13.19 -6.10
C ILE A 89 -1.32 -13.57 -7.52
N THR A 90 -2.61 -13.44 -7.76
CA THR A 90 -3.22 -13.63 -9.08
C THR A 90 -3.66 -12.31 -9.72
N ASP A 91 -3.87 -11.29 -8.89
CA ASP A 91 -4.38 -9.99 -9.31
C ASP A 91 -3.49 -8.86 -8.76
N ALA A 92 -3.02 -8.02 -9.67
CA ALA A 92 -2.25 -6.84 -9.33
C ALA A 92 -2.89 -5.60 -9.98
N TYR A 93 -3.16 -4.58 -9.17
CA TYR A 93 -3.76 -3.32 -9.63
C TYR A 93 -2.74 -2.20 -9.50
N VAL A 94 -2.49 -1.48 -10.56
CA VAL A 94 -1.65 -0.28 -10.54
C VAL A 94 -2.56 0.92 -10.36
N ILE A 95 -2.28 1.77 -9.39
CA ILE A 95 -3.06 2.98 -9.09
C ILE A 95 -2.15 4.20 -9.22
N GLU A 96 -2.52 5.16 -10.08
CA GLU A 96 -1.80 6.42 -10.17
C GLU A 96 -1.99 7.22 -8.87
N VAL A 97 -0.89 7.53 -8.19
CA VAL A 97 -0.91 8.27 -6.92
C VAL A 97 -0.97 9.77 -7.21
N PRO A 98 -1.97 10.50 -6.67
CA PRO A 98 -2.03 11.94 -6.82
C PRO A 98 -0.78 12.62 -6.27
N GLN A 99 -0.29 13.62 -6.97
CA GLN A 99 0.85 14.42 -6.52
C GLN A 99 0.33 15.61 -5.70
N SER A 100 0.18 15.42 -4.38
CA SER A 100 -0.35 16.46 -3.49
C SER A 100 0.49 16.59 -2.21
N GLY A 101 1.11 17.75 -2.05
CA GLY A 101 1.88 18.08 -0.88
C GLY A 101 3.07 17.12 -0.64
N ASN A 102 3.17 16.62 0.57
CA ASN A 102 4.22 15.71 1.04
C ASN A 102 3.81 14.23 1.08
N ARG A 103 2.63 13.91 0.58
CA ARG A 103 2.13 12.53 0.47
C ARG A 103 2.70 11.88 -0.78
N LEU A 104 3.60 10.94 -0.60
CA LEU A 104 4.48 10.44 -1.66
C LEU A 104 4.09 9.06 -2.18
N HIS A 105 3.33 8.28 -1.39
CA HIS A 105 3.04 6.88 -1.65
C HIS A 105 1.55 6.58 -1.56
N LEU A 106 1.15 5.44 -2.10
CA LEU A 106 -0.24 4.98 -2.10
C LEU A 106 -0.80 4.81 -0.68
N ASP A 107 0.00 4.33 0.28
CA ASP A 107 -0.41 4.12 1.67
C ASP A 107 -0.74 5.42 2.44
N ALA A 108 -0.37 6.58 1.89
CA ALA A 108 -0.82 7.88 2.39
C ALA A 108 -2.22 8.30 1.89
N TYR A 109 -2.80 7.54 0.96
CA TYR A 109 -4.10 7.81 0.34
C TYR A 109 -5.10 6.67 0.49
N LEU A 110 -4.63 5.46 0.78
CA LEU A 110 -5.46 4.24 0.79
C LEU A 110 -4.96 3.27 1.85
N SER A 111 -5.84 2.87 2.76
CA SER A 111 -5.57 1.81 3.73
C SER A 111 -6.74 0.83 3.82
N PRO A 112 -6.51 -0.48 3.65
CA PRO A 112 -7.49 -1.50 3.99
C PRO A 112 -7.65 -1.53 5.52
N ILE A 113 -8.90 -1.54 6.02
CA ILE A 113 -9.21 -1.59 7.46
C ILE A 113 -10.09 -2.76 7.85
N SER A 114 -10.73 -3.38 6.87
CA SER A 114 -11.36 -4.70 6.95
C SER A 114 -11.49 -5.27 5.53
N GLY A 115 -11.97 -6.51 5.38
CA GLY A 115 -12.08 -7.17 4.08
C GLY A 115 -12.93 -6.45 3.05
N ASP A 116 -13.86 -5.60 3.50
CA ASP A 116 -14.83 -4.87 2.66
C ASP A 116 -14.78 -3.35 2.84
N THR A 117 -13.88 -2.83 3.67
CA THR A 117 -13.85 -1.41 4.03
C THR A 117 -12.44 -0.83 3.96
N PHE A 118 -12.33 0.32 3.31
CA PHE A 118 -11.06 1.06 3.14
C PHE A 118 -11.20 2.50 3.60
N VAL A 119 -10.16 3.02 4.20
CA VAL A 119 -9.97 4.48 4.29
C VAL A 119 -9.36 4.96 2.99
N VAL A 120 -9.88 6.04 2.46
CA VAL A 120 -9.42 6.62 1.21
C VAL A 120 -9.35 8.15 1.31
N ASP A 121 -8.32 8.74 0.76
CA ASP A 121 -8.27 10.18 0.51
C ASP A 121 -9.28 10.55 -0.59
N PRO A 122 -10.12 11.58 -0.41
CA PRO A 122 -11.10 12.03 -1.40
C PRO A 122 -10.50 12.39 -2.76
N LEU A 123 -9.24 12.86 -2.78
CA LEU A 123 -8.55 13.16 -4.03
C LEU A 123 -8.29 11.88 -4.82
N LEU A 124 -7.80 10.84 -4.17
CA LEU A 124 -7.63 9.54 -4.81
C LEU A 124 -8.97 8.97 -5.25
N ALA A 125 -10.00 9.03 -4.40
CA ALA A 125 -11.32 8.49 -4.72
C ALA A 125 -11.94 9.12 -5.98
N ARG A 126 -11.69 10.42 -6.21
CA ARG A 126 -12.22 11.15 -7.38
C ARG A 126 -11.37 11.00 -8.65
N GLU A 127 -10.06 10.93 -8.51
CA GLU A 127 -9.12 11.09 -9.61
C GLU A 127 -8.34 9.81 -9.94
N ALA A 128 -8.56 8.73 -9.17
CA ALA A 128 -7.83 7.49 -9.35
C ALA A 128 -7.96 6.96 -10.78
N ARG A 129 -6.82 6.86 -11.44
CA ARG A 129 -6.66 6.03 -12.63
C ARG A 129 -6.04 4.72 -12.20
N ALA A 130 -6.66 3.63 -12.60
CA ALA A 130 -6.18 2.32 -12.23
C ALA A 130 -6.05 1.42 -13.46
N TYR A 131 -5.15 0.47 -13.35
CA TYR A 131 -4.87 -0.51 -14.38
C TYR A 131 -4.82 -1.89 -13.73
N HIS A 132 -5.41 -2.88 -14.38
CA HIS A 132 -5.24 -4.27 -13.99
C HIS A 132 -4.00 -4.83 -14.71
N LEU A 133 -3.01 -5.25 -13.97
CA LEU A 133 -1.80 -5.85 -14.50
C LEU A 133 -2.06 -7.34 -14.76
N ARG A 134 -1.85 -7.78 -15.98
CA ARG A 134 -2.14 -9.12 -16.47
C ARG A 134 -0.91 -9.79 -17.05
N ARG A 135 -0.88 -11.12 -17.02
CA ARG A 135 0.10 -11.89 -17.83
C ARG A 135 -0.04 -11.54 -19.30
N ALA A 136 1.04 -11.12 -19.94
CA ALA A 136 1.05 -10.89 -21.36
C ALA A 136 1.17 -12.23 -22.14
N ARG A 137 1.01 -12.20 -23.47
CA ARG A 137 1.17 -13.39 -24.32
C ARG A 137 2.59 -13.96 -24.26
N ARG A 138 3.60 -13.08 -24.14
CA ARG A 138 4.99 -13.49 -23.96
C ARG A 138 5.17 -13.94 -22.51
N ARG A 139 5.65 -15.17 -22.32
CA ARG A 139 5.95 -15.69 -20.97
C ARG A 139 6.95 -14.79 -20.23
N GLY A 140 6.70 -14.53 -18.98
CA GLY A 140 7.53 -13.65 -18.14
C GLY A 140 7.35 -12.17 -18.42
N SER A 141 6.26 -11.75 -19.08
CA SER A 141 5.94 -10.34 -19.30
C SER A 141 4.53 -10.05 -18.83
N VAL A 142 4.28 -8.80 -18.49
CA VAL A 142 2.97 -8.29 -18.07
C VAL A 142 2.50 -7.20 -19.01
N HIS A 143 1.22 -6.90 -18.99
CA HIS A 143 0.63 -5.74 -19.64
C HIS A 143 -0.45 -5.15 -18.74
N ALA A 144 -0.68 -3.85 -18.85
CA ALA A 144 -1.66 -3.12 -18.07
C ALA A 144 -2.92 -2.87 -18.89
N GLU A 145 -4.07 -3.24 -18.35
CA GLU A 145 -5.41 -2.96 -18.90
C GLU A 145 -6.07 -1.85 -18.09
N VAL A 146 -6.57 -0.81 -18.75
CA VAL A 146 -7.24 0.30 -18.07
C VAL A 146 -8.50 -0.19 -17.37
N CYS A 147 -8.62 0.10 -16.07
CA CYS A 147 -9.88 -0.08 -15.34
C CYS A 147 -10.79 1.14 -15.58
N ASN A 148 -12.01 0.88 -16.05
CA ASN A 148 -12.99 1.96 -16.30
C ASN A 148 -13.99 2.11 -15.16
N GLU A 149 -13.94 1.26 -14.16
CA GLU A 149 -14.80 1.27 -12.98
C GLU A 149 -14.26 2.24 -11.92
N GLY A 150 -15.14 2.66 -11.02
CA GLY A 150 -14.75 3.46 -9.85
C GLY A 150 -13.94 2.64 -8.84
N LEU A 151 -13.13 3.34 -8.03
CA LEU A 151 -12.18 2.73 -7.08
C LEU A 151 -12.83 1.68 -6.16
N ALA A 152 -14.03 1.94 -5.62
CA ALA A 152 -14.75 0.99 -4.76
C ALA A 152 -15.01 -0.36 -5.44
N ARG A 153 -15.31 -0.36 -6.74
CA ARG A 153 -15.56 -1.59 -7.49
C ARG A 153 -14.25 -2.31 -7.85
N ILE A 154 -13.19 -1.55 -8.15
CA ILE A 154 -11.85 -2.11 -8.42
C ILE A 154 -11.33 -2.83 -7.17
N LEU A 155 -11.41 -2.19 -6.02
CA LEU A 155 -11.02 -2.79 -4.74
C LEU A 155 -11.91 -3.97 -4.36
N GLY A 156 -13.23 -3.89 -4.63
CA GLY A 156 -14.16 -4.98 -4.42
C GLY A 156 -13.80 -6.22 -5.24
N ALA A 157 -13.48 -6.05 -6.51
CA ALA A 157 -13.01 -7.15 -7.37
C ALA A 157 -11.73 -7.83 -6.82
N ALA A 158 -10.87 -7.06 -6.14
CA ALA A 158 -9.65 -7.56 -5.53
C ALA A 158 -9.88 -8.28 -4.18
N THR A 159 -11.01 -8.04 -3.50
CA THR A 159 -11.26 -8.54 -2.15
C THR A 159 -12.42 -9.54 -2.03
N GLY A 160 -13.33 -9.58 -2.97
CA GLY A 160 -14.46 -10.52 -2.85
C GLY A 160 -15.55 -10.35 -3.89
N GLY A 161 -15.45 -9.35 -4.77
CA GLY A 161 -16.35 -9.16 -5.90
C GLY A 161 -17.42 -8.07 -5.75
N ASP A 162 -17.83 -7.73 -4.54
CA ASP A 162 -18.75 -6.61 -4.26
C ASP A 162 -18.01 -5.27 -4.11
N PRO A 163 -18.65 -4.14 -4.46
CA PRO A 163 -18.04 -2.83 -4.18
C PRO A 163 -17.80 -2.65 -2.69
N VAL A 164 -16.57 -2.24 -2.34
CA VAL A 164 -16.20 -1.99 -0.95
C VAL A 164 -16.76 -0.66 -0.43
N ARG A 165 -16.85 -0.56 0.89
CA ARG A 165 -17.12 0.70 1.59
C ARG A 165 -15.86 1.55 1.61
N LEU A 166 -15.96 2.80 1.15
CA LEU A 166 -14.90 3.78 1.27
C LEU A 166 -15.27 4.78 2.38
N ILE A 167 -14.33 5.00 3.30
CA ILE A 167 -14.44 6.00 4.36
C ILE A 167 -13.43 7.10 4.05
N ASP A 168 -13.89 8.33 3.97
CA ASP A 168 -13.07 9.52 3.92
C ASP A 168 -13.35 10.43 5.12
N PHE A 169 -12.46 11.38 5.36
CA PHE A 169 -12.55 12.31 6.49
C PHE A 169 -12.95 13.73 6.04
N GLY A 170 -13.39 13.89 4.79
CA GLY A 170 -13.77 15.17 4.22
C GLY A 170 -12.66 15.82 3.37
N ASP A 171 -12.70 17.14 3.19
CA ASP A 171 -11.82 17.85 2.24
C ASP A 171 -10.34 17.70 2.61
N SER A 172 -9.61 16.96 1.80
CA SER A 172 -8.18 16.74 1.95
C SER A 172 -7.29 17.87 1.40
N ALA A 173 -7.89 18.87 0.77
CA ALA A 173 -7.17 20.02 0.21
C ALA A 173 -7.18 21.24 1.14
N ASN A 174 -8.20 21.38 2.00
CA ASN A 174 -8.39 22.56 2.82
C ASN A 174 -8.85 22.25 4.24
N GLY A 175 -8.48 23.12 5.18
CA GLY A 175 -8.95 23.06 6.57
C GLY A 175 -8.19 22.06 7.46
N PRO A 176 -8.73 21.77 8.66
CA PRO A 176 -8.08 20.92 9.66
C PRO A 176 -7.84 19.49 9.16
N VAL A 177 -8.77 18.92 8.43
CA VAL A 177 -8.69 17.55 7.89
C VAL A 177 -7.58 17.44 6.85
N ALA A 178 -7.34 18.49 6.04
CA ALA A 178 -6.22 18.51 5.10
C ALA A 178 -4.86 18.40 5.82
N PHE A 179 -4.72 19.04 6.98
CA PHE A 179 -3.55 18.91 7.82
C PHE A 179 -3.39 17.48 8.34
N GLU A 180 -4.48 16.85 8.81
CA GLU A 180 -4.46 15.48 9.31
C GLU A 180 -4.11 14.46 8.20
N TYR A 181 -4.60 14.64 6.98
CA TYR A 181 -4.15 13.82 5.83
C TYR A 181 -2.64 13.99 5.59
N GLY A 182 -2.12 15.20 5.67
CA GLY A 182 -0.68 15.46 5.60
C GLY A 182 0.09 14.84 6.77
N ASN A 183 -0.56 14.64 7.91
CA ASN A 183 -0.02 14.00 9.11
C ASN A 183 -0.33 12.49 9.17
N GLY A 184 -0.59 11.86 8.05
CA GLY A 184 -0.75 10.41 7.93
C GLY A 184 -2.10 9.87 8.41
N ALA A 185 -3.19 10.64 8.31
CA ALA A 185 -4.52 10.17 8.72
C ALA A 185 -4.98 8.92 7.96
N ALA A 186 -4.60 8.77 6.68
CA ALA A 186 -4.86 7.55 5.93
C ALA A 186 -3.82 6.43 6.17
N GLY A 187 -2.71 6.72 6.82
CA GLY A 187 -1.62 5.77 7.13
C GLY A 187 -1.93 4.91 8.36
N ILE A 188 -3.08 4.26 8.37
CA ILE A 188 -3.61 3.45 9.48
C ILE A 188 -2.94 2.08 9.51
N LEU A 189 -2.64 1.57 10.71
CA LEU A 189 -2.21 0.20 10.91
C LEU A 189 -3.37 -0.64 11.46
N PRO A 190 -3.99 -1.52 10.65
CA PRO A 190 -5.00 -2.45 11.13
C PRO A 190 -4.35 -3.50 12.04
N LEU A 191 -4.89 -3.67 13.24
CA LEU A 191 -4.48 -4.70 14.22
C LEU A 191 -5.34 -5.97 14.05
N ALA A 192 -6.59 -5.79 13.66
CA ALA A 192 -7.57 -6.80 13.28
C ALA A 192 -8.67 -6.10 12.46
N PRO A 193 -9.60 -6.82 11.80
CA PRO A 193 -10.70 -6.19 11.07
C PRO A 193 -11.45 -5.17 11.95
N GLY A 194 -11.47 -3.91 11.51
CA GLY A 194 -12.09 -2.80 12.22
C GLY A 194 -11.43 -2.38 13.53
N ASN A 195 -10.29 -2.97 13.93
CA ASN A 195 -9.47 -2.55 15.08
C ASN A 195 -8.21 -1.87 14.57
N LEU A 196 -8.07 -0.59 14.82
CA LEU A 196 -7.13 0.29 14.13
C LEU A 196 -6.19 1.00 15.07
N CYS A 197 -4.88 0.93 14.80
CA CYS A 197 -3.89 1.81 15.44
C CYS A 197 -3.74 3.06 14.56
N VAL A 198 -3.92 4.22 15.16
CA VAL A 198 -3.96 5.54 14.50
C VAL A 198 -3.10 6.57 15.21
N CYS A 199 -2.76 7.65 14.52
CA CYS A 199 -2.08 8.79 15.12
C CYS A 199 -3.05 9.55 16.08
N ALA A 200 -2.69 9.73 17.32
CA ALA A 200 -3.54 10.36 18.33
C ALA A 200 -3.86 11.83 18.00
N GLU A 201 -2.98 12.49 17.25
CA GLU A 201 -3.08 13.89 16.89
C GLU A 201 -4.09 14.16 15.76
N ASN A 202 -4.54 13.11 15.02
CA ASN A 202 -5.52 13.20 13.94
C ASN A 202 -6.96 13.09 14.49
N LEU A 203 -7.42 14.13 15.20
CA LEU A 203 -8.65 14.09 16.00
C LEU A 203 -9.90 13.88 15.15
N ALA A 204 -10.06 14.65 14.08
CA ALA A 204 -11.26 14.58 13.22
C ALA A 204 -11.31 13.24 12.47
N ALA A 205 -10.18 12.74 11.99
CA ALA A 205 -10.10 11.42 11.34
C ALA A 205 -10.45 10.30 12.34
N ASN A 206 -9.95 10.39 13.58
CA ASN A 206 -10.23 9.41 14.63
C ASN A 206 -11.73 9.40 15.02
N GLU A 207 -12.36 10.58 15.13
CA GLU A 207 -13.81 10.70 15.37
C GLU A 207 -14.61 10.08 14.24
N ALA A 208 -14.28 10.37 12.97
CA ALA A 208 -14.96 9.80 11.82
C ALA A 208 -14.84 8.26 11.76
N LEU A 209 -13.69 7.70 12.15
CA LEU A 209 -13.52 6.25 12.24
C LEU A 209 -14.41 5.63 13.32
N VAL A 210 -14.50 6.26 14.51
CA VAL A 210 -15.39 5.81 15.58
C VAL A 210 -16.87 5.88 15.15
N GLU A 211 -17.28 6.98 14.49
CA GLU A 211 -18.64 7.13 13.94
C GLU A 211 -18.93 6.08 12.86
N ALA A 212 -17.92 5.68 12.09
CA ALA A 212 -18.02 4.62 11.11
C ALA A 212 -18.10 3.21 11.73
N GLY A 213 -17.99 3.08 13.07
CA GLY A 213 -18.11 1.83 13.82
C GLY A 213 -16.78 1.11 14.06
N MET A 214 -15.65 1.78 13.83
CA MET A 214 -14.32 1.20 14.06
C MET A 214 -13.89 1.32 15.54
N THR A 215 -13.10 0.37 16.01
CA THR A 215 -12.38 0.46 17.27
C THR A 215 -11.03 1.12 17.05
N VAL A 216 -10.82 2.29 17.65
CA VAL A 216 -9.65 3.13 17.41
C VAL A 216 -8.72 3.07 18.61
N HIS A 217 -7.45 2.80 18.38
CA HIS A 217 -6.36 2.82 19.36
C HIS A 217 -5.39 3.96 19.03
N PRO A 218 -5.59 5.15 19.57
CA PRO A 218 -4.74 6.30 19.27
C PRO A 218 -3.39 6.18 19.98
N VAL A 219 -2.31 6.41 19.23
CA VAL A 219 -0.93 6.39 19.71
C VAL A 219 -0.29 7.74 19.38
N SER A 220 0.32 8.39 20.39
CA SER A 220 1.07 9.62 20.16
C SER A 220 2.41 9.29 19.50
N ILE A 221 2.53 9.66 18.23
CA ILE A 221 3.71 9.37 17.39
C ILE A 221 4.20 10.60 16.63
N GLN A 222 3.79 11.79 17.05
CA GLN A 222 4.06 13.04 16.34
C GLN A 222 5.56 13.24 16.04
N GLU A 223 6.44 12.96 16.99
CA GLU A 223 7.88 13.07 16.80
C GLU A 223 8.41 12.05 15.76
N MET A 224 7.78 10.88 15.68
CA MET A 224 8.16 9.84 14.73
C MET A 224 7.59 10.12 13.33
N THR A 225 6.45 10.81 13.25
CA THR A 225 5.77 11.15 11.99
C THR A 225 6.21 12.48 11.40
N ALA A 226 7.23 13.12 11.96
CA ALA A 226 7.85 14.31 11.37
C ALA A 226 8.31 14.10 9.91
N GLY A 227 8.43 12.82 9.47
CA GLY A 227 8.65 12.42 8.08
C GLY A 227 7.38 12.12 7.27
N PHE A 228 6.20 12.54 7.75
CA PHE A 228 4.92 12.46 7.02
C PHE A 228 4.34 11.05 6.82
N GLY A 229 4.43 10.20 7.81
CA GLY A 229 3.82 8.87 7.80
C GLY A 229 2.90 8.62 9.00
N GLY A 230 1.92 7.73 8.87
CA GLY A 230 1.12 7.23 9.99
C GLY A 230 1.72 5.98 10.63
N PRO A 231 1.00 5.32 11.56
CA PRO A 231 1.45 4.09 12.22
C PRO A 231 1.84 2.97 11.25
N ASN A 232 1.17 2.88 10.09
CA ASN A 232 1.51 1.90 9.06
C ASN A 232 2.94 2.06 8.55
N SER A 233 3.41 3.29 8.38
CA SER A 233 4.77 3.57 7.87
C SER A 233 5.88 3.20 8.85
N LEU A 234 5.56 2.96 10.12
CA LEU A 234 6.50 2.54 11.17
C LEU A 234 6.58 1.01 11.33
N CYS A 235 5.72 0.27 10.61
CA CYS A 235 5.58 -1.17 10.78
C CYS A 235 5.79 -1.91 9.46
N LEU A 236 6.42 -3.06 9.53
CA LEU A 236 6.51 -4.02 8.43
C LEU A 236 5.81 -5.31 8.86
N PRO A 237 4.55 -5.52 8.49
CA PRO A 237 3.86 -6.78 8.78
C PRO A 237 4.56 -7.94 8.05
N LEU A 238 5.04 -8.92 8.80
CA LEU A 238 5.72 -10.11 8.25
C LEU A 238 4.75 -11.20 7.84
N MET A 239 3.61 -11.26 8.53
CA MET A 239 2.52 -12.20 8.28
C MET A 239 1.24 -11.54 8.75
N ARG A 240 0.20 -11.68 7.96
CA ARG A 240 -1.14 -11.18 8.24
C ARG A 240 -2.14 -12.20 7.76
N GLU A 241 -3.19 -12.44 8.53
CA GLU A 241 -4.40 -13.08 8.03
C GLU A 241 -5.16 -12.08 7.14
N ASP A 242 -6.01 -12.57 6.26
CA ASP A 242 -6.89 -11.68 5.48
C ASP A 242 -7.79 -10.87 6.44
N LEU A 243 -7.92 -9.57 6.15
CA LEU A 243 -8.66 -8.62 6.99
C LEU A 243 -10.18 -8.84 6.89
#